data_1e7c48954f24ffc84c71176cd1c04000
#
_entry.id   1e7c48954f24ffc84c71176cd1c04000
#
_cell.length_a   1.000
_cell.length_b   1.000
_cell.length_c   1.000
_cell.angle_alpha   90.00
_cell.angle_beta   90.00
_cell.angle_gamma   90.00
#
_symmetry.space_group_name_H-M   'P 1'
#
loop_
_entity.id
_entity.type
_entity.pdbx_description
1 polymer ?
#
loop_
_entity_poly.entity_id
_entity_poly.type
_entity_poly.pdbx_seq_one_letter_code
_entity_poly.pdbx_strand_id
1 'polypeptide(L)'
;MNPMADRSCPASPMTPRARMLAAYKRGQPDAVPVSPELWDATAIAVNGAPFYQLMGPFAERPWWKTHLECFEYFRADAWIVPAPRPTERQQAIRTVESRFVDRDKTTVESRLAYRTQRGTLHGIARTTEAYADWLLKHPVEKFPEDMQAYEEYFFDDAAAYDLSEIQDCLEGVGERGLVTPMVGELFMSFLGTVREGGIAQTLLDLFDHPDYARRLLDRYVEHLAELTRVILEHTRTQAIFVNSNYSGPPIVSPALYREWDKPVLAAVSAVCHKHDVPLHLHQHGYTAMLLEDLIAAGVDIVCPLLAPPQGDVTDLAELKRRFGSRIALKGHVDPIGVLLRQSPREVETEVVRCIRAAAPGGGYILGTADSTVLDTPFENIHAFVEAGRRHGVYPLAAD
;
A
#
# COMPACT_ATOMS: atom_id res chain seq x y z
N MET A 1 -0.61 -57.40 -16.59
CA MET A 1 -1.55 -56.32 -16.28
C MET A 1 -0.72 -55.13 -15.82
N ASN A 2 -0.61 -54.14 -16.67
CA ASN A 2 0.17 -52.94 -16.40
C ASN A 2 -0.79 -51.89 -15.82
N PRO A 3 -0.58 -51.33 -14.63
CA PRO A 3 -1.45 -50.27 -14.16
C PRO A 3 -1.14 -49.00 -14.95
N MET A 4 -2.13 -48.53 -15.69
CA MET A 4 -2.12 -47.20 -16.32
C MET A 4 -1.85 -46.15 -15.25
N ALA A 5 -0.71 -45.49 -15.38
CA ALA A 5 -0.44 -44.28 -14.63
C ALA A 5 -1.53 -43.25 -14.96
N ASP A 6 -2.25 -42.89 -13.93
CA ASP A 6 -3.23 -41.76 -13.93
C ASP A 6 -2.48 -40.50 -14.38
N ARG A 7 -2.65 -40.12 -15.64
CA ARG A 7 -2.22 -38.80 -16.14
C ARG A 7 -3.24 -37.81 -15.62
N SER A 8 -3.03 -37.31 -14.41
CA SER A 8 -3.75 -36.17 -13.90
C SER A 8 -3.70 -35.04 -14.94
N CYS A 9 -4.88 -34.68 -15.45
CA CYS A 9 -5.04 -33.53 -16.32
C CYS A 9 -4.33 -32.32 -15.64
N PRO A 10 -3.47 -31.56 -16.33
CA PRO A 10 -2.84 -30.41 -15.74
C PRO A 10 -3.95 -29.49 -15.21
N ALA A 11 -3.88 -29.13 -13.93
CA ALA A 11 -4.83 -28.21 -13.33
C ALA A 11 -4.87 -26.92 -14.16
N SER A 12 -6.05 -26.39 -14.39
CA SER A 12 -6.18 -25.09 -15.07
C SER A 12 -5.32 -24.04 -14.34
N PRO A 13 -4.62 -23.15 -15.08
CA PRO A 13 -3.80 -22.13 -14.45
C PRO A 13 -4.63 -21.27 -13.49
N MET A 14 -4.02 -20.89 -12.36
CA MET A 14 -4.67 -20.03 -11.38
C MET A 14 -4.95 -18.64 -11.97
N THR A 15 -6.04 -18.03 -11.53
CA THR A 15 -6.30 -16.61 -11.83
C THR A 15 -5.29 -15.72 -11.10
N PRO A 16 -5.01 -14.48 -11.58
CA PRO A 16 -4.19 -13.53 -10.86
C PRO A 16 -4.59 -13.36 -9.38
N ARG A 17 -5.89 -13.23 -9.11
CA ARG A 17 -6.42 -13.13 -7.74
C ARG A 17 -6.08 -14.37 -6.90
N ALA A 18 -6.37 -15.54 -7.40
CA ALA A 18 -6.10 -16.80 -6.68
C ALA A 18 -4.59 -16.99 -6.42
N ARG A 19 -3.75 -16.63 -7.39
CA ARG A 19 -2.28 -16.70 -7.30
C ARG A 19 -1.76 -15.74 -6.22
N MET A 20 -2.23 -14.50 -6.21
CA MET A 20 -1.87 -13.50 -5.19
C MET A 20 -2.28 -13.98 -3.79
N LEU A 21 -3.51 -14.45 -3.60
CA LEU A 21 -4.00 -14.94 -2.31
C LEU A 21 -3.24 -16.15 -1.80
N ALA A 22 -2.86 -17.09 -2.69
CA ALA A 22 -2.03 -18.23 -2.30
C ALA A 22 -0.67 -17.75 -1.74
N ALA A 23 -0.03 -16.79 -2.40
CA ALA A 23 1.22 -16.20 -1.93
C ALA A 23 1.03 -15.42 -0.62
N TYR A 24 -0.05 -14.66 -0.46
CA TYR A 24 -0.40 -13.94 0.77
C TYR A 24 -0.53 -14.89 1.97
N LYS A 25 -1.11 -16.06 1.76
CA LYS A 25 -1.22 -17.13 2.77
C LYS A 25 0.07 -17.98 2.88
N ARG A 26 1.19 -17.51 2.34
CA ARG A 26 2.51 -18.19 2.33
C ARG A 26 2.53 -19.51 1.59
N GLY A 27 1.50 -19.78 0.80
CA GLY A 27 1.42 -20.97 -0.06
C GLY A 27 2.22 -20.81 -1.35
N GLN A 28 2.39 -21.94 -2.06
CA GLN A 28 3.00 -21.98 -3.38
C GLN A 28 1.89 -22.03 -4.45
N PRO A 29 1.70 -20.98 -5.25
CA PRO A 29 0.78 -20.98 -6.39
C PRO A 29 1.34 -21.76 -7.59
N ASP A 30 0.65 -21.71 -8.74
CA ASP A 30 1.14 -22.25 -10.01
C ASP A 30 2.38 -21.53 -10.56
N ALA A 31 2.46 -20.21 -10.27
CA ALA A 31 3.59 -19.37 -10.61
C ALA A 31 3.74 -18.25 -9.57
N VAL A 32 4.92 -17.67 -9.47
CA VAL A 32 5.16 -16.47 -8.67
C VAL A 32 4.26 -15.33 -9.18
N PRO A 33 3.44 -14.71 -8.32
CA PRO A 33 2.68 -13.54 -8.74
C PRO A 33 3.62 -12.41 -9.17
N VAL A 34 3.30 -11.74 -10.27
CA VAL A 34 4.09 -10.64 -10.83
C VAL A 34 3.30 -9.34 -10.68
N SER A 35 3.57 -8.60 -9.61
CA SER A 35 2.80 -7.42 -9.23
C SER A 35 3.72 -6.25 -8.84
N PRO A 36 4.34 -5.57 -9.84
CA PRO A 36 5.09 -4.35 -9.60
C PRO A 36 4.16 -3.24 -9.10
N GLU A 37 4.72 -2.23 -8.43
CA GLU A 37 3.93 -1.08 -7.97
C GLU A 37 3.80 -0.06 -9.10
N LEU A 38 2.77 -0.25 -9.94
CA LEU A 38 2.44 0.58 -11.09
C LEU A 38 1.44 1.69 -10.67
N TRP A 39 1.87 2.52 -9.73
CA TRP A 39 1.05 3.60 -9.23
C TRP A 39 1.01 4.81 -10.21
N ASP A 40 0.75 5.97 -9.70
CA ASP A 40 0.38 7.20 -10.41
C ASP A 40 1.22 7.51 -11.65
N ALA A 41 2.54 7.55 -11.53
CA ALA A 41 3.42 7.95 -12.64
C ALA A 41 3.28 7.04 -13.87
N THR A 42 3.25 5.73 -13.66
CA THR A 42 3.12 4.76 -14.76
C THR A 42 1.69 4.75 -15.32
N ALA A 43 0.68 4.87 -14.45
CA ALA A 43 -0.71 4.94 -14.88
C ALA A 43 -0.98 6.18 -15.73
N ILE A 44 -0.39 7.33 -15.37
CA ILE A 44 -0.42 8.57 -16.17
C ILE A 44 0.23 8.34 -17.54
N ALA A 45 1.42 7.76 -17.56
CA ALA A 45 2.16 7.53 -18.80
C ALA A 45 1.42 6.57 -19.75
N VAL A 46 0.78 5.52 -19.23
CA VAL A 46 -0.04 4.58 -20.02
C VAL A 46 -1.30 5.25 -20.58
N ASN A 47 -1.96 6.08 -19.79
CA ASN A 47 -3.23 6.70 -20.18
C ASN A 47 -3.05 7.99 -20.98
N GLY A 48 -1.89 8.61 -20.95
CA GLY A 48 -1.57 9.83 -21.73
C GLY A 48 -2.33 11.08 -21.28
N ALA A 49 -2.80 11.12 -20.02
CA ALA A 49 -3.52 12.24 -19.44
C ALA A 49 -2.95 12.61 -18.06
N PRO A 50 -3.03 13.88 -17.64
CA PRO A 50 -2.44 14.32 -16.40
C PRO A 50 -3.14 13.73 -15.17
N PHE A 51 -2.39 13.61 -14.05
CA PHE A 51 -2.88 13.04 -12.79
C PHE A 51 -4.21 13.64 -12.33
N TYR A 52 -4.34 14.98 -12.35
CA TYR A 52 -5.54 15.66 -11.85
C TYR A 52 -6.82 15.32 -12.66
N GLN A 53 -6.70 14.80 -13.89
CA GLN A 53 -7.83 14.33 -14.70
C GLN A 53 -8.10 12.83 -14.57
N LEU A 54 -7.08 12.04 -14.24
CA LEU A 54 -7.21 10.59 -14.13
C LEU A 54 -7.57 10.15 -12.71
N MET A 55 -6.95 10.76 -11.71
CA MET A 55 -7.01 10.29 -10.32
C MET A 55 -7.11 11.44 -9.31
N GLY A 56 -6.97 12.68 -9.75
CA GLY A 56 -6.98 13.89 -8.93
C GLY A 56 -8.33 14.60 -8.85
N PRO A 57 -8.33 15.89 -8.49
CA PRO A 57 -9.55 16.66 -8.21
C PRO A 57 -10.53 16.81 -9.37
N PHE A 58 -10.10 16.59 -10.60
CA PHE A 58 -10.92 16.70 -11.82
C PHE A 58 -11.09 15.35 -12.52
N ALA A 59 -10.95 14.25 -11.80
CA ALA A 59 -11.16 12.92 -12.35
C ALA A 59 -12.64 12.70 -12.72
N GLU A 60 -12.90 12.27 -13.97
CA GLU A 60 -14.24 12.02 -14.50
C GLU A 60 -14.68 10.55 -14.35
N ARG A 61 -13.75 9.68 -13.95
CA ARG A 61 -13.98 8.25 -13.77
C ARG A 61 -13.32 7.74 -12.47
N PRO A 62 -13.76 6.58 -11.94
CA PRO A 62 -13.11 5.99 -10.78
C PRO A 62 -11.61 5.74 -11.04
N TRP A 63 -10.74 6.24 -10.17
CA TRP A 63 -9.29 6.17 -10.27
C TRP A 63 -8.75 4.74 -10.39
N TRP A 64 -9.38 3.79 -9.71
CA TRP A 64 -8.97 2.39 -9.73
C TRP A 64 -9.03 1.74 -11.12
N LYS A 65 -9.90 2.24 -12.03
CA LYS A 65 -9.96 1.79 -13.42
C LYS A 65 -8.70 2.17 -14.17
N THR A 66 -8.17 3.37 -13.92
CA THR A 66 -6.90 3.83 -14.49
C THR A 66 -5.73 2.95 -14.08
N HIS A 67 -5.65 2.57 -12.79
CA HIS A 67 -4.64 1.63 -12.31
C HIS A 67 -4.84 0.22 -12.90
N LEU A 68 -6.06 -0.29 -12.92
CA LEU A 68 -6.34 -1.62 -13.49
C LEU A 68 -5.91 -1.70 -14.97
N GLU A 69 -6.24 -0.70 -15.77
CA GLU A 69 -5.82 -0.61 -17.18
C GLU A 69 -4.29 -0.58 -17.32
N CYS A 70 -3.59 0.06 -16.39
CA CYS A 70 -2.13 0.04 -16.35
C CYS A 70 -1.58 -1.38 -16.12
N PHE A 71 -2.12 -2.10 -15.13
CA PHE A 71 -1.75 -3.50 -14.89
C PHE A 71 -2.06 -4.41 -16.09
N GLU A 72 -3.21 -4.20 -16.73
CA GLU A 72 -3.61 -4.96 -17.93
C GLU A 72 -2.69 -4.66 -19.12
N TYR A 73 -2.29 -3.40 -19.33
CA TYR A 73 -1.37 -3.00 -20.38
C TYR A 73 -0.05 -3.76 -20.30
N PHE A 74 0.51 -3.89 -19.09
CA PHE A 74 1.75 -4.65 -18.87
C PHE A 74 1.52 -6.15 -18.64
N ARG A 75 0.27 -6.62 -18.59
CA ARG A 75 -0.09 -8.01 -18.27
C ARG A 75 0.41 -8.46 -16.89
N ALA A 76 0.48 -7.56 -15.94
CA ALA A 76 0.85 -7.85 -14.57
C ALA A 76 -0.36 -8.32 -13.74
N ASP A 77 -0.13 -9.00 -12.62
CA ASP A 77 -1.19 -9.37 -11.69
C ASP A 77 -1.60 -8.10 -10.92
N ALA A 78 -2.85 -7.64 -11.12
CA ALA A 78 -3.27 -6.35 -10.59
C ALA A 78 -3.36 -6.35 -9.06
N TRP A 79 -2.97 -5.22 -8.46
CA TRP A 79 -3.12 -4.95 -7.04
C TRP A 79 -3.71 -3.54 -6.87
N ILE A 80 -4.94 -3.49 -6.36
CA ILE A 80 -5.72 -2.24 -6.24
C ILE A 80 -6.06 -2.00 -4.76
N VAL A 81 -5.85 -0.77 -4.30
CA VAL A 81 -5.95 -0.39 -2.88
C VAL A 81 -6.99 0.71 -2.69
N PRO A 82 -8.32 0.40 -2.75
CA PRO A 82 -9.36 1.37 -2.45
C PRO A 82 -9.40 1.68 -0.95
N ALA A 83 -10.04 2.82 -0.61
CA ALA A 83 -10.38 3.15 0.76
C ALA A 83 -11.89 3.39 0.91
N PRO A 84 -12.46 3.24 2.11
CA PRO A 84 -13.83 3.64 2.35
C PRO A 84 -13.97 5.15 2.13
N ARG A 85 -15.09 5.57 1.53
CA ARG A 85 -15.36 7.00 1.35
C ARG A 85 -15.83 7.63 2.66
N PRO A 86 -15.55 8.93 2.85
CA PRO A 86 -15.96 9.65 4.04
C PRO A 86 -17.48 9.57 4.27
N THR A 87 -17.88 9.55 5.54
CA THR A 87 -19.27 9.62 5.95
C THR A 87 -19.94 10.94 5.52
N GLU A 88 -21.26 11.01 5.51
CA GLU A 88 -21.99 12.25 5.24
C GLU A 88 -21.59 13.36 6.23
N ARG A 89 -21.37 13.02 7.51
CA ARG A 89 -20.92 13.96 8.53
C ARG A 89 -19.53 14.49 8.22
N GLN A 90 -18.61 13.64 7.86
CA GLN A 90 -17.25 14.04 7.47
C GLN A 90 -17.26 14.95 6.23
N GLN A 91 -18.10 14.65 5.25
CA GLN A 91 -18.30 15.49 4.06
C GLN A 91 -18.91 16.85 4.40
N ALA A 92 -19.82 16.94 5.39
CA ALA A 92 -20.37 18.20 5.87
C ALA A 92 -19.33 19.05 6.62
N ILE A 93 -18.40 18.43 7.33
CA ILE A 93 -17.31 19.11 8.06
C ILE A 93 -16.24 19.62 7.08
N ARG A 94 -15.81 18.78 6.12
CA ARG A 94 -14.71 19.07 5.20
C ARG A 94 -15.20 19.63 3.88
N THR A 95 -14.67 20.79 3.49
CA THR A 95 -14.85 21.35 2.14
C THR A 95 -13.52 21.39 1.40
N VAL A 96 -13.57 21.16 0.08
CA VAL A 96 -12.41 21.19 -0.82
C VAL A 96 -12.75 22.10 -2.00
N GLU A 97 -11.89 23.10 -2.25
CA GLU A 97 -12.00 23.99 -3.40
C GLU A 97 -10.73 23.86 -4.25
N SER A 98 -10.85 23.27 -5.42
CA SER A 98 -9.72 23.01 -6.33
C SER A 98 -9.73 23.97 -7.52
N ARG A 99 -8.56 24.54 -7.85
CA ARG A 99 -8.39 25.42 -9.01
C ARG A 99 -6.99 25.31 -9.60
N PHE A 100 -6.87 25.61 -10.88
CA PHE A 100 -5.56 25.83 -11.49
C PHE A 100 -4.93 27.11 -10.96
N VAL A 101 -3.63 27.07 -10.66
CA VAL A 101 -2.86 28.21 -10.13
C VAL A 101 -1.85 28.78 -11.11
N ASP A 102 -1.66 28.12 -12.24
CA ASP A 102 -0.79 28.55 -13.34
C ASP A 102 -1.57 28.76 -14.65
N ARG A 103 -0.96 29.50 -15.60
CA ARG A 103 -1.57 29.83 -16.91
C ARG A 103 -1.73 28.60 -17.80
N ASP A 104 -0.78 27.68 -17.72
CA ASP A 104 -0.69 26.50 -18.58
C ASP A 104 -1.55 25.35 -18.06
N LYS A 105 -2.21 25.54 -16.92
CA LYS A 105 -3.09 24.55 -16.25
C LYS A 105 -2.40 23.22 -15.96
N THR A 106 -1.16 23.30 -15.48
CA THR A 106 -0.34 22.14 -15.12
C THR A 106 -0.37 21.84 -13.63
N THR A 107 -0.79 22.83 -12.82
CA THR A 107 -0.78 22.74 -11.36
C THR A 107 -2.15 23.11 -10.77
N VAL A 108 -2.68 22.22 -9.94
CA VAL A 108 -3.93 22.42 -9.21
C VAL A 108 -3.62 22.66 -7.73
N GLU A 109 -4.20 23.69 -7.14
CA GLU A 109 -4.22 23.92 -5.70
C GLU A 109 -5.61 23.61 -5.16
N SER A 110 -5.67 22.76 -4.14
CA SER A 110 -6.88 22.39 -3.42
C SER A 110 -6.83 22.98 -2.01
N ARG A 111 -7.76 23.87 -1.70
CA ARG A 111 -7.93 24.46 -0.36
C ARG A 111 -8.89 23.60 0.43
N LEU A 112 -8.44 23.17 1.59
CA LEU A 112 -9.17 22.32 2.52
C LEU A 112 -9.63 23.19 3.69
N ALA A 113 -10.89 23.06 4.09
CA ALA A 113 -11.39 23.66 5.32
C ALA A 113 -12.19 22.62 6.11
N TYR A 114 -11.86 22.46 7.39
CA TYR A 114 -12.55 21.57 8.33
C TYR A 114 -13.29 22.41 9.35
N ARG A 115 -14.61 22.49 9.21
CA ARG A 115 -15.48 23.29 10.09
C ARG A 115 -15.98 22.45 11.24
N THR A 116 -15.36 22.59 12.40
CA THR A 116 -15.66 21.83 13.62
C THR A 116 -16.29 22.74 14.69
N GLN A 117 -16.78 22.16 15.77
CA GLN A 117 -17.29 22.94 16.91
C GLN A 117 -16.19 23.71 17.63
N ARG A 118 -14.93 23.26 17.52
CA ARG A 118 -13.75 23.90 18.12
C ARG A 118 -13.11 24.98 17.26
N GLY A 119 -13.60 25.17 16.03
CA GLY A 119 -13.07 26.14 15.08
C GLY A 119 -12.90 25.57 13.68
N THR A 120 -12.29 26.37 12.80
CA THR A 120 -12.02 25.95 11.43
C THR A 120 -10.52 25.72 11.23
N LEU A 121 -10.15 24.51 10.82
CA LEU A 121 -8.79 24.21 10.40
C LEU A 121 -8.67 24.36 8.88
N HIS A 122 -7.47 24.69 8.42
CA HIS A 122 -7.20 24.91 7.00
C HIS A 122 -5.99 24.12 6.53
N GLY A 123 -6.10 23.50 5.37
CA GLY A 123 -5.00 22.87 4.67
C GLY A 123 -4.91 23.34 3.22
N ILE A 124 -3.77 23.13 2.60
CA ILE A 124 -3.55 23.39 1.17
C ILE A 124 -2.83 22.18 0.60
N ALA A 125 -3.43 21.54 -0.40
CA ALA A 125 -2.80 20.49 -1.18
C ALA A 125 -2.45 21.00 -2.58
N ARG A 126 -1.41 20.45 -3.17
CA ARG A 126 -1.01 20.74 -4.56
C ARG A 126 -0.87 19.45 -5.36
N THR A 127 -1.45 19.45 -6.54
CA THR A 127 -1.40 18.36 -7.51
C THR A 127 -0.80 18.89 -8.81
N THR A 128 0.08 18.12 -9.45
CA THR A 128 0.64 18.46 -10.77
C THR A 128 0.20 17.46 -11.84
N GLU A 129 0.64 17.67 -13.06
CA GLU A 129 0.38 16.72 -14.16
C GLU A 129 0.90 15.30 -13.86
N ALA A 130 2.06 15.22 -13.19
CA ALA A 130 2.81 13.98 -13.01
C ALA A 130 2.71 13.37 -11.60
N TYR A 131 2.23 14.12 -10.61
CA TYR A 131 2.27 13.70 -9.22
C TYR A 131 0.95 13.94 -8.50
N ALA A 132 0.61 12.98 -7.63
CA ALA A 132 -0.44 13.08 -6.64
C ALA A 132 -0.31 14.33 -5.77
N ASP A 133 -1.37 14.67 -5.08
CA ASP A 133 -1.39 15.81 -4.18
C ASP A 133 -0.49 15.58 -2.96
N TRP A 134 0.23 16.63 -2.61
CA TRP A 134 0.96 16.72 -1.33
C TRP A 134 0.51 17.99 -0.60
N LEU A 135 0.53 17.93 0.72
CA LEU A 135 0.16 19.06 1.55
C LEU A 135 1.29 20.11 1.57
N LEU A 136 0.94 21.33 1.21
CA LEU A 136 1.77 22.54 1.39
C LEU A 136 1.51 23.20 2.74
N LYS A 137 0.30 23.02 3.26
CA LYS A 137 -0.13 23.43 4.58
C LYS A 137 -0.97 22.30 5.17
N HIS A 138 -0.58 21.86 6.34
CA HIS A 138 -1.27 20.81 7.07
C HIS A 138 -2.36 21.40 7.99
N PRO A 139 -3.46 20.67 8.23
CA PRO A 139 -4.58 21.20 9.01
C PRO A 139 -4.29 21.38 10.51
N VAL A 140 -3.31 20.64 11.06
CA VAL A 140 -2.96 20.67 12.49
C VAL A 140 -1.67 21.48 12.68
N GLU A 141 -1.79 22.77 13.03
CA GLU A 141 -0.64 23.64 13.28
C GLU A 141 -0.22 23.65 14.76
N LYS A 142 -1.20 23.55 15.67
CA LYS A 142 -0.98 23.54 17.13
C LYS A 142 -1.42 22.20 17.70
N PHE A 143 -0.52 21.54 18.38
CA PHE A 143 -0.81 20.29 19.06
C PHE A 143 -0.78 20.52 20.59
N PRO A 144 -1.83 20.13 21.35
CA PRO A 144 -2.95 19.27 20.94
C PRO A 144 -4.21 19.99 20.46
N GLU A 145 -4.29 21.33 20.46
CA GLU A 145 -5.53 22.09 20.29
C GLU A 145 -6.19 21.83 18.92
N ASP A 146 -5.42 21.98 17.82
CA ASP A 146 -5.95 21.74 16.48
C ASP A 146 -6.21 20.25 16.24
N MET A 147 -5.43 19.37 16.88
CA MET A 147 -5.69 17.94 16.79
C MET A 147 -7.03 17.57 17.43
N GLN A 148 -7.41 18.16 18.55
CA GLN A 148 -8.73 17.98 19.16
C GLN A 148 -9.87 18.45 18.25
N ALA A 149 -9.65 19.49 17.45
CA ALA A 149 -10.61 19.92 16.44
C ALA A 149 -10.62 18.93 15.25
N TYR A 150 -9.45 18.44 14.81
CA TYR A 150 -9.34 17.45 13.73
C TYR A 150 -9.97 16.11 14.09
N GLU A 151 -9.93 15.70 15.35
CA GLU A 151 -10.60 14.50 15.85
C GLU A 151 -12.12 14.51 15.58
N GLU A 152 -12.76 15.70 15.65
CA GLU A 152 -14.21 15.82 15.33
C GLU A 152 -14.51 15.47 13.88
N TYR A 153 -13.56 15.68 12.97
CA TYR A 153 -13.67 15.26 11.58
C TYR A 153 -13.30 13.79 11.41
N PHE A 154 -12.15 13.38 11.96
CA PHE A 154 -11.56 12.08 11.66
C PHE A 154 -12.34 10.91 12.24
N PHE A 155 -12.72 11.00 13.53
CA PHE A 155 -13.44 9.92 14.20
C PHE A 155 -14.94 10.03 13.97
N ASP A 156 -15.48 9.05 13.28
CA ASP A 156 -16.91 8.89 13.05
C ASP A 156 -17.36 7.44 13.29
N ASP A 157 -18.66 7.19 13.24
CA ASP A 157 -19.19 5.83 13.29
C ASP A 157 -18.66 5.02 12.10
N ALA A 158 -17.96 3.94 12.38
CA ALA A 158 -17.38 3.09 11.35
C ALA A 158 -18.46 2.50 10.41
N ALA A 159 -19.68 2.26 10.91
CA ALA A 159 -20.80 1.76 10.11
C ALA A 159 -21.39 2.80 9.14
N ALA A 160 -21.04 4.09 9.32
CA ALA A 160 -21.53 5.17 8.47
C ALA A 160 -20.63 5.43 7.25
N TYR A 161 -19.47 4.79 7.15
CA TYR A 161 -18.59 4.93 5.98
C TYR A 161 -19.23 4.34 4.72
N ASP A 162 -19.07 5.03 3.60
CA ASP A 162 -19.54 4.54 2.30
C ASP A 162 -18.55 3.52 1.73
N LEU A 163 -18.95 2.26 1.65
CA LEU A 163 -18.15 1.14 1.13
C LEU A 163 -18.35 0.89 -0.38
N SER A 164 -19.12 1.71 -1.07
CA SER A 164 -19.46 1.51 -2.49
C SER A 164 -18.23 1.42 -3.38
N GLU A 165 -17.19 2.26 -3.15
CA GLU A 165 -15.95 2.22 -3.93
C GLU A 165 -15.20 0.89 -3.77
N ILE A 166 -15.18 0.34 -2.55
CA ILE A 166 -14.57 -0.98 -2.28
C ILE A 166 -15.35 -2.07 -3.03
N GLN A 167 -16.68 -2.03 -2.98
CA GLN A 167 -17.54 -3.00 -3.67
C GLN A 167 -17.36 -2.91 -5.20
N ASP A 168 -17.39 -1.70 -5.76
CA ASP A 168 -17.15 -1.44 -7.18
C ASP A 168 -15.77 -1.95 -7.63
N CYS A 169 -14.73 -1.75 -6.82
CA CYS A 169 -13.39 -2.28 -7.08
C CYS A 169 -13.38 -3.82 -7.07
N LEU A 170 -13.99 -4.45 -6.05
CA LEU A 170 -14.05 -5.91 -5.93
C LEU A 170 -14.74 -6.55 -7.14
N GLU A 171 -15.87 -5.98 -7.57
CA GLU A 171 -16.61 -6.43 -8.74
C GLU A 171 -15.84 -6.15 -10.05
N GLY A 172 -15.35 -4.91 -10.18
CA GLY A 172 -14.68 -4.46 -11.40
C GLY A 172 -13.33 -5.11 -11.64
N VAL A 173 -12.54 -5.37 -10.61
CA VAL A 173 -11.26 -6.09 -10.73
C VAL A 173 -11.49 -7.60 -10.93
N GLY A 174 -12.38 -8.20 -10.15
CA GLY A 174 -12.72 -9.62 -10.25
C GLY A 174 -11.50 -10.54 -10.12
N GLU A 175 -11.33 -11.44 -11.08
CA GLU A 175 -10.22 -12.41 -11.11
C GLU A 175 -8.90 -11.85 -11.64
N ARG A 176 -8.88 -10.59 -12.15
CA ARG A 176 -7.70 -9.98 -12.76
C ARG A 176 -6.64 -9.52 -11.77
N GLY A 177 -6.97 -9.48 -10.48
CA GLY A 177 -6.06 -9.05 -9.43
C GLY A 177 -6.65 -9.14 -8.04
N LEU A 178 -5.89 -8.67 -7.05
CA LEU A 178 -6.29 -8.61 -5.67
C LEU A 178 -6.63 -7.17 -5.28
N VAL A 179 -7.79 -7.00 -4.64
CA VAL A 179 -8.22 -5.74 -4.03
C VAL A 179 -7.95 -5.82 -2.53
N THR A 180 -7.20 -4.85 -2.02
CA THR A 180 -6.83 -4.78 -0.60
C THR A 180 -7.25 -3.43 -0.02
N PRO A 181 -8.46 -3.28 0.51
CA PRO A 181 -8.91 -2.01 1.06
C PRO A 181 -7.97 -1.48 2.14
N MET A 182 -7.61 -0.21 2.02
CA MET A 182 -6.82 0.51 3.02
C MET A 182 -7.72 0.98 4.16
N VAL A 183 -7.41 0.56 5.37
CA VAL A 183 -8.15 0.99 6.57
C VAL A 183 -7.54 2.22 7.24
N GLY A 184 -6.30 2.53 6.93
CA GLY A 184 -5.60 3.71 7.45
C GLY A 184 -4.08 3.55 7.40
N GLU A 185 -3.41 4.45 8.09
CA GLU A 185 -1.95 4.47 8.24
C GLU A 185 -1.55 4.00 9.65
N LEU A 186 -0.26 3.74 9.85
CA LEU A 186 0.28 3.63 11.21
C LEU A 186 0.16 4.97 11.94
N PHE A 187 0.08 4.95 13.25
CA PHE A 187 -0.29 6.12 14.04
C PHE A 187 0.65 7.32 13.85
N MET A 188 1.96 7.09 13.86
CA MET A 188 2.92 8.17 13.63
C MET A 188 2.90 8.65 12.18
N SER A 189 2.65 7.78 11.19
CA SER A 189 2.44 8.18 9.81
C SER A 189 1.18 9.05 9.66
N PHE A 190 0.07 8.64 10.27
CA PHE A 190 -1.17 9.43 10.31
C PHE A 190 -0.94 10.83 10.88
N LEU A 191 -0.30 10.93 12.06
CA LEU A 191 0.03 12.22 12.64
C LEU A 191 0.95 13.03 11.73
N GLY A 192 2.01 12.42 11.18
CA GLY A 192 2.94 13.07 10.26
C GLY A 192 2.27 13.61 8.98
N THR A 193 1.19 12.97 8.53
CA THR A 193 0.41 13.42 7.37
C THR A 193 -0.45 14.64 7.69
N VAL A 194 -0.99 14.76 8.91
CA VAL A 194 -1.92 15.87 9.24
C VAL A 194 -1.27 17.02 9.99
N ARG A 195 -0.10 16.81 10.60
CA ARG A 195 0.63 17.75 11.45
C ARG A 195 1.57 18.64 10.64
N GLU A 196 1.47 19.96 10.79
CA GLU A 196 2.45 20.91 10.24
C GLU A 196 3.85 20.59 10.80
N GLY A 197 4.85 20.50 9.92
CA GLY A 197 6.18 20.02 10.27
C GLY A 197 6.36 18.49 10.18
N GLY A 198 5.31 17.74 9.82
CA GLY A 198 5.37 16.31 9.49
C GLY A 198 5.84 15.43 10.64
N ILE A 199 6.54 14.34 10.29
CA ILE A 199 7.00 13.34 11.27
C ILE A 199 7.97 13.94 12.31
N ALA A 200 8.78 14.91 11.94
CA ALA A 200 9.72 15.52 12.88
C ALA A 200 8.98 16.26 14.01
N GLN A 201 7.95 17.02 13.66
CA GLN A 201 7.14 17.70 14.67
C GLN A 201 6.27 16.71 15.45
N THR A 202 5.75 15.68 14.80
CA THR A 202 5.03 14.58 15.47
C THR A 202 5.85 13.97 16.61
N LEU A 203 7.13 13.67 16.36
CA LEU A 203 8.00 13.09 17.40
C LEU A 203 8.17 14.00 18.60
N LEU A 204 8.26 15.32 18.40
CA LEU A 204 8.31 16.32 19.47
C LEU A 204 6.97 16.36 20.24
N ASP A 205 5.85 16.37 19.52
CA ASP A 205 4.51 16.41 20.12
C ASP A 205 4.22 15.16 20.99
N LEU A 206 4.69 13.97 20.57
CA LEU A 206 4.57 12.75 21.36
C LEU A 206 5.37 12.83 22.67
N PHE A 207 6.51 13.51 22.63
CA PHE A 207 7.34 13.73 23.81
C PHE A 207 6.77 14.81 24.74
N ASP A 208 6.27 15.91 24.18
CA ASP A 208 5.78 17.07 24.96
C ASP A 208 4.36 16.82 25.53
N HIS A 209 3.53 15.99 24.86
CA HIS A 209 2.14 15.73 25.21
C HIS A 209 1.80 14.22 25.34
N PRO A 210 2.58 13.42 26.08
CA PRO A 210 2.47 11.96 26.04
C PRO A 210 1.09 11.44 26.48
N ASP A 211 0.46 12.02 27.49
CA ASP A 211 -0.85 11.59 27.98
C ASP A 211 -1.97 11.81 26.95
N TYR A 212 -1.91 12.95 26.25
CA TYR A 212 -2.86 13.19 25.17
C TYR A 212 -2.63 12.24 23.99
N ALA A 213 -1.38 12.08 23.58
CA ALA A 213 -1.02 11.21 22.47
C ALA A 213 -1.42 9.75 22.71
N ARG A 214 -1.31 9.26 23.96
CA ARG A 214 -1.77 7.90 24.33
C ARG A 214 -3.27 7.74 24.20
N ARG A 215 -4.05 8.68 24.73
CA ARG A 215 -5.52 8.65 24.56
C ARG A 215 -5.94 8.72 23.09
N LEU A 216 -5.23 9.52 22.30
CA LEU A 216 -5.45 9.59 20.86
C LEU A 216 -5.11 8.27 20.15
N LEU A 217 -3.99 7.63 20.53
CA LEU A 217 -3.61 6.30 20.02
C LEU A 217 -4.67 5.25 20.33
N ASP A 218 -5.12 5.18 21.61
CA ASP A 218 -6.14 4.21 22.02
C ASP A 218 -7.41 4.36 21.16
N ARG A 219 -7.87 5.59 21.01
CA ARG A 219 -9.04 5.89 20.16
C ARG A 219 -8.82 5.57 18.69
N TYR A 220 -7.61 5.83 18.18
CA TYR A 220 -7.22 5.54 16.80
C TYR A 220 -7.21 4.02 16.54
N VAL A 221 -6.65 3.26 17.45
CA VAL A 221 -6.60 1.80 17.41
C VAL A 221 -8.02 1.21 17.40
N GLU A 222 -8.89 1.66 18.29
CA GLU A 222 -10.30 1.24 18.34
C GLU A 222 -11.02 1.55 17.03
N HIS A 223 -10.84 2.75 16.51
CA HIS A 223 -11.47 3.19 15.26
C HIS A 223 -11.04 2.35 14.05
N LEU A 224 -9.74 2.09 13.86
CA LEU A 224 -9.26 1.28 12.73
C LEU A 224 -9.68 -0.19 12.86
N ALA A 225 -9.68 -0.74 14.08
CA ALA A 225 -10.16 -2.10 14.32
C ALA A 225 -11.65 -2.24 13.97
N GLU A 226 -12.48 -1.26 14.38
CA GLU A 226 -13.90 -1.27 14.09
C GLU A 226 -14.18 -1.05 12.59
N LEU A 227 -13.48 -0.13 11.93
CA LEU A 227 -13.58 0.08 10.49
C LEU A 227 -13.19 -1.18 9.70
N THR A 228 -12.13 -1.86 10.15
CA THR A 228 -11.71 -3.15 9.58
C THR A 228 -12.83 -4.19 9.69
N ARG A 229 -13.45 -4.31 10.86
CA ARG A 229 -14.59 -5.22 11.09
C ARG A 229 -15.75 -4.91 10.14
N VAL A 230 -16.13 -3.64 10.04
CA VAL A 230 -17.23 -3.20 9.16
C VAL A 230 -16.95 -3.54 7.70
N ILE A 231 -15.75 -3.27 7.20
CA ILE A 231 -15.37 -3.63 5.83
C ILE A 231 -15.49 -5.15 5.61
N LEU A 232 -14.97 -5.97 6.53
CA LEU A 232 -14.96 -7.43 6.39
C LEU A 232 -16.35 -8.06 6.51
N GLU A 233 -17.23 -7.47 7.31
CA GLU A 233 -18.61 -7.96 7.47
C GLU A 233 -19.54 -7.56 6.31
N HIS A 234 -19.26 -6.41 5.64
CA HIS A 234 -20.15 -5.86 4.61
C HIS A 234 -19.64 -5.95 3.20
N THR A 235 -18.40 -6.46 3.00
CA THR A 235 -17.82 -6.67 1.68
C THR A 235 -17.26 -8.08 1.52
N ARG A 236 -16.86 -8.44 0.29
CA ARG A 236 -16.15 -9.71 0.00
C ARG A 236 -14.64 -9.53 -0.02
N THR A 237 -14.13 -8.62 0.79
CA THR A 237 -12.69 -8.33 0.89
C THR A 237 -11.92 -9.57 1.36
N GLN A 238 -10.78 -9.84 0.71
CA GLN A 238 -9.96 -11.05 0.94
C GLN A 238 -8.56 -10.73 1.49
N ALA A 239 -8.20 -9.46 1.61
CA ALA A 239 -7.00 -8.97 2.28
C ALA A 239 -7.21 -7.51 2.69
N ILE A 240 -6.66 -7.09 3.82
CA ILE A 240 -6.70 -5.70 4.31
C ILE A 240 -5.31 -5.08 4.16
N PHE A 241 -5.28 -3.77 3.93
CA PHE A 241 -4.05 -3.01 3.76
C PHE A 241 -3.92 -1.90 4.81
N VAL A 242 -2.71 -1.78 5.37
CA VAL A 242 -2.29 -0.66 6.23
C VAL A 242 -1.03 -0.04 5.64
N ASN A 243 -0.96 1.29 5.65
CA ASN A 243 0.14 2.04 5.08
C ASN A 243 1.08 2.61 6.16
N SER A 244 2.37 2.72 5.85
CA SER A 244 3.38 3.38 6.67
C SER A 244 4.42 4.08 5.80
N ASN A 245 4.13 5.34 5.42
CA ASN A 245 5.04 6.12 4.59
C ASN A 245 6.19 6.76 5.39
N TYR A 246 5.96 7.13 6.65
CA TYR A 246 6.88 7.98 7.40
C TYR A 246 7.39 7.36 8.69
N SER A 247 6.71 6.36 9.24
CA SER A 247 7.10 5.73 10.50
C SER A 247 7.89 4.46 10.27
N GLY A 248 9.12 4.45 10.71
CA GLY A 248 10.04 3.34 10.63
C GLY A 248 11.50 3.80 10.66
N PRO A 249 12.43 2.89 11.00
CA PRO A 249 13.86 3.21 10.93
C PRO A 249 14.27 3.58 9.49
N PRO A 250 15.21 4.52 9.32
CA PRO A 250 16.03 5.16 10.35
C PRO A 250 15.38 6.40 11.01
N ILE A 251 14.20 6.86 10.56
CA ILE A 251 13.56 8.07 11.06
C ILE A 251 13.01 7.85 12.47
N VAL A 252 12.32 6.73 12.66
CA VAL A 252 11.73 6.33 13.95
C VAL A 252 12.45 5.11 14.50
N SER A 253 12.88 5.16 15.76
CA SER A 253 13.55 4.02 16.37
C SER A 253 12.60 2.82 16.54
N PRO A 254 13.12 1.57 16.55
CA PRO A 254 12.28 0.39 16.80
C PRO A 254 11.54 0.45 18.15
N ALA A 255 12.09 1.16 19.15
CA ALA A 255 11.43 1.35 20.44
C ALA A 255 10.17 2.19 20.32
N LEU A 256 10.25 3.34 19.65
CA LEU A 256 9.10 4.21 19.38
C LEU A 256 8.08 3.51 18.46
N TYR A 257 8.55 2.76 17.45
CA TYR A 257 7.67 1.96 16.60
C TYR A 257 6.84 0.95 17.40
N ARG A 258 7.46 0.25 18.35
CA ARG A 258 6.76 -0.70 19.24
C ARG A 258 5.75 -0.02 20.14
N GLU A 259 6.06 1.19 20.57
CA GLU A 259 5.22 1.97 21.49
C GLU A 259 4.00 2.58 20.80
N TRP A 260 4.17 3.13 19.59
CA TRP A 260 3.15 3.97 18.95
C TRP A 260 2.48 3.35 17.72
N ASP A 261 3.19 2.55 16.93
CA ASP A 261 2.68 1.99 15.67
C ASP A 261 2.24 0.53 15.78
N LYS A 262 3.02 -0.28 16.47
CA LYS A 262 2.72 -1.72 16.64
C LYS A 262 1.34 -2.02 17.22
N PRO A 263 0.78 -1.23 18.18
CA PRO A 263 -0.59 -1.43 18.66
C PRO A 263 -1.66 -1.38 17.56
N VAL A 264 -1.49 -0.50 16.57
CA VAL A 264 -2.40 -0.41 15.40
C VAL A 264 -2.40 -1.73 14.62
N LEU A 265 -1.21 -2.24 14.30
CA LEU A 265 -1.07 -3.51 13.57
C LEU A 265 -1.68 -4.67 14.33
N ALA A 266 -1.42 -4.76 15.63
CA ALA A 266 -1.94 -5.83 16.48
C ALA A 266 -3.47 -5.84 16.54
N ALA A 267 -4.10 -4.67 16.61
CA ALA A 267 -5.55 -4.57 16.66
C ALA A 267 -6.20 -4.89 15.30
N VAL A 268 -5.68 -4.34 14.21
CA VAL A 268 -6.20 -4.59 12.86
C VAL A 268 -6.00 -6.07 12.48
N SER A 269 -4.81 -6.65 12.73
CA SER A 269 -4.55 -8.07 12.44
C SER A 269 -5.45 -9.01 13.23
N ALA A 270 -5.74 -8.69 14.50
CA ALA A 270 -6.64 -9.49 15.31
C ALA A 270 -8.06 -9.57 14.73
N VAL A 271 -8.54 -8.48 14.12
CA VAL A 271 -9.83 -8.48 13.41
C VAL A 271 -9.70 -9.28 12.09
N CYS A 272 -8.67 -9.03 11.31
CA CYS A 272 -8.43 -9.74 10.05
C CYS A 272 -8.39 -11.26 10.24
N HIS A 273 -7.64 -11.74 11.23
CA HIS A 273 -7.48 -13.17 11.50
C HIS A 273 -8.76 -13.84 11.99
N LYS A 274 -9.67 -13.14 12.69
CA LYS A 274 -11.01 -13.67 13.03
C LYS A 274 -11.85 -13.97 11.77
N HIS A 275 -11.58 -13.28 10.67
CA HIS A 275 -12.26 -13.45 9.40
C HIS A 275 -11.46 -14.30 8.38
N ASP A 276 -10.35 -14.93 8.78
CA ASP A 276 -9.40 -15.65 7.90
C ASP A 276 -8.87 -14.81 6.73
N VAL A 277 -8.69 -13.50 6.98
CA VAL A 277 -8.22 -12.51 6.00
C VAL A 277 -6.80 -12.07 6.37
N PRO A 278 -5.82 -12.07 5.45
CA PRO A 278 -4.46 -11.61 5.72
C PRO A 278 -4.37 -10.08 5.79
N LEU A 279 -3.47 -9.61 6.68
CA LEU A 279 -3.08 -8.20 6.78
C LEU A 279 -1.82 -7.94 5.96
N HIS A 280 -1.90 -7.02 5.01
CA HIS A 280 -0.79 -6.51 4.22
C HIS A 280 -0.32 -5.15 4.76
N LEU A 281 0.94 -5.05 5.13
CA LEU A 281 1.58 -3.79 5.53
C LEU A 281 2.51 -3.28 4.42
N HIS A 282 2.33 -2.02 4.04
CA HIS A 282 3.32 -1.27 3.28
C HIS A 282 4.19 -0.47 4.26
N GLN A 283 5.48 -0.83 4.36
CA GLN A 283 6.41 -0.29 5.35
C GLN A 283 7.67 0.24 4.68
N HIS A 284 7.82 1.55 4.62
CA HIS A 284 9.05 2.17 4.12
C HIS A 284 10.20 2.11 5.13
N GLY A 285 11.42 2.31 4.65
CA GLY A 285 12.65 2.37 5.43
C GLY A 285 13.24 0.98 5.73
N TYR A 286 13.78 0.82 6.93
CA TYR A 286 14.52 -0.39 7.34
C TYR A 286 13.57 -1.47 7.83
N THR A 287 12.96 -2.16 6.87
CA THR A 287 11.92 -3.17 7.13
C THR A 287 12.49 -4.45 7.74
N ALA A 288 13.70 -4.86 7.35
CA ALA A 288 14.28 -6.12 7.82
C ALA A 288 14.49 -6.15 9.33
N MET A 289 14.87 -5.03 9.95
CA MET A 289 15.03 -4.94 11.40
C MET A 289 13.71 -4.94 12.17
N LEU A 290 12.57 -4.67 11.52
CA LEU A 290 11.24 -4.70 12.13
C LEU A 290 10.52 -6.04 11.97
N LEU A 291 10.99 -6.97 11.15
CA LEU A 291 10.25 -8.19 10.78
C LEU A 291 9.77 -9.03 11.98
N GLU A 292 10.56 -9.17 13.04
CA GLU A 292 10.11 -9.88 14.24
C GLU A 292 8.93 -9.15 14.93
N ASP A 293 8.96 -7.81 14.95
CA ASP A 293 7.87 -7.00 15.50
C ASP A 293 6.62 -7.07 14.64
N LEU A 294 6.77 -7.05 13.30
CA LEU A 294 5.67 -7.16 12.34
C LEU A 294 4.98 -8.53 12.45
N ILE A 295 5.76 -9.60 12.49
CA ILE A 295 5.26 -10.98 12.68
C ILE A 295 4.55 -11.11 14.03
N ALA A 296 5.13 -10.57 15.11
CA ALA A 296 4.53 -10.59 16.44
C ALA A 296 3.24 -9.75 16.54
N ALA A 297 3.08 -8.74 15.66
CA ALA A 297 1.86 -7.95 15.54
C ALA A 297 0.80 -8.61 14.63
N GLY A 298 1.13 -9.73 13.96
CA GLY A 298 0.21 -10.45 13.09
C GLY A 298 0.16 -9.99 11.64
N VAL A 299 1.19 -9.31 11.16
CA VAL A 299 1.32 -8.94 9.74
C VAL A 299 1.59 -10.20 8.92
N ASP A 300 0.81 -10.44 7.87
CA ASP A 300 0.93 -11.62 7.01
C ASP A 300 1.78 -11.36 5.76
N ILE A 301 1.75 -10.12 5.24
CA ILE A 301 2.52 -9.70 4.07
C ILE A 301 3.16 -8.35 4.33
N VAL A 302 4.39 -8.17 3.88
CA VAL A 302 5.09 -6.88 3.93
C VAL A 302 5.65 -6.48 2.56
N CYS A 303 5.51 -5.20 2.22
CA CYS A 303 6.16 -4.48 1.14
C CYS A 303 6.46 -3.03 1.58
N PRO A 304 7.29 -2.29 0.84
CA PRO A 304 8.31 -2.79 -0.07
C PRO A 304 9.51 -3.36 0.69
N LEU A 305 10.34 -4.13 -0.01
CA LEU A 305 11.59 -4.64 0.53
C LEU A 305 12.75 -3.83 -0.06
N LEU A 306 13.08 -2.73 0.57
CA LEU A 306 14.08 -1.78 0.09
C LEU A 306 15.50 -2.25 0.38
N ALA A 307 16.40 -2.14 -0.62
CA ALA A 307 17.83 -2.30 -0.44
C ALA A 307 18.47 -1.00 0.08
N PRO A 308 19.71 -1.05 0.64
CA PRO A 308 20.47 0.15 0.96
C PRO A 308 20.65 1.06 -0.27
N PRO A 309 20.65 2.41 -0.10
CA PRO A 309 20.61 3.14 1.17
C PRO A 309 19.19 3.41 1.73
N GLN A 310 18.10 3.18 0.95
CA GLN A 310 16.75 3.49 1.36
C GLN A 310 16.16 2.48 2.36
N GLY A 311 16.69 1.25 2.37
CA GLY A 311 16.29 0.16 3.25
C GLY A 311 17.47 -0.61 3.82
N ASP A 312 17.20 -1.74 4.45
CA ASP A 312 18.17 -2.60 5.09
C ASP A 312 18.17 -4.06 4.58
N VAL A 313 17.46 -4.35 3.50
CA VAL A 313 17.43 -5.67 2.88
C VAL A 313 18.66 -5.86 2.00
N THR A 314 19.75 -6.34 2.59
CA THR A 314 21.03 -6.60 1.89
C THR A 314 21.09 -7.97 1.22
N ASP A 315 20.36 -8.95 1.74
CA ASP A 315 20.28 -10.31 1.23
C ASP A 315 18.84 -10.84 1.29
N LEU A 316 18.18 -10.86 0.15
CA LEU A 316 16.79 -11.31 0.03
C LEU A 316 16.64 -12.83 0.31
N ALA A 317 17.64 -13.65 -0.04
CA ALA A 317 17.63 -15.08 0.22
C ALA A 317 17.72 -15.37 1.72
N GLU A 318 18.60 -14.68 2.43
CA GLU A 318 18.71 -14.76 3.89
C GLU A 318 17.41 -14.29 4.56
N LEU A 319 16.82 -13.19 4.10
CA LEU A 319 15.54 -12.70 4.58
C LEU A 319 14.44 -13.77 4.42
N LYS A 320 14.35 -14.36 3.23
CA LYS A 320 13.40 -15.43 2.93
C LYS A 320 13.64 -16.66 3.80
N ARG A 321 14.87 -17.10 3.97
CA ARG A 321 15.23 -18.24 4.80
C ARG A 321 14.81 -18.04 6.27
N ARG A 322 14.98 -16.84 6.81
CA ARG A 322 14.68 -16.54 8.23
C ARG A 322 13.18 -16.33 8.48
N PHE A 323 12.49 -15.66 7.59
CA PHE A 323 11.16 -15.13 7.85
C PHE A 323 10.08 -15.68 6.93
N GLY A 324 10.42 -16.21 5.76
CA GLY A 324 9.46 -16.56 4.71
C GLY A 324 8.43 -17.65 5.07
N SER A 325 8.63 -18.41 6.16
CA SER A 325 7.62 -19.32 6.69
C SER A 325 6.59 -18.63 7.59
N ARG A 326 6.88 -17.41 8.05
CA ARG A 326 6.06 -16.66 9.01
C ARG A 326 5.40 -15.42 8.41
N ILE A 327 5.98 -14.84 7.36
CA ILE A 327 5.47 -13.66 6.67
C ILE A 327 5.73 -13.78 5.17
N ALA A 328 4.76 -13.40 4.34
CA ALA A 328 4.95 -13.30 2.90
C ALA A 328 5.72 -12.01 2.54
N LEU A 329 6.51 -12.08 1.49
CA LEU A 329 7.43 -11.04 1.07
C LEU A 329 7.05 -10.52 -0.32
N LYS A 330 6.92 -9.19 -0.49
CA LYS A 330 6.67 -8.55 -1.79
C LYS A 330 7.76 -7.49 -2.07
N GLY A 331 8.35 -7.55 -3.24
CA GLY A 331 9.42 -6.64 -3.69
C GLY A 331 10.45 -7.44 -4.46
N HIS A 332 11.55 -6.95 -4.76
CA HIS A 332 12.66 -6.22 -4.18
C HIS A 332 13.40 -5.47 -5.32
N VAL A 333 12.85 -5.54 -6.57
CA VAL A 333 13.52 -4.92 -7.73
C VAL A 333 13.50 -3.40 -7.61
N ASP A 334 14.66 -2.78 -7.62
CA ASP A 334 14.82 -1.33 -7.48
C ASP A 334 14.20 -0.58 -8.68
N PRO A 335 13.17 0.27 -8.46
CA PRO A 335 12.51 0.98 -9.55
C PRO A 335 13.40 2.05 -10.19
N ILE A 336 14.38 2.60 -9.48
CA ILE A 336 15.26 3.65 -9.99
C ILE A 336 16.57 3.05 -10.49
N GLY A 337 17.24 2.26 -9.66
CA GLY A 337 18.54 1.68 -10.00
C GLY A 337 18.46 0.65 -11.12
N VAL A 338 17.36 -0.07 -11.22
CA VAL A 338 17.14 -1.14 -12.20
C VAL A 338 16.16 -0.72 -13.29
N LEU A 339 14.87 -0.48 -12.94
CA LEU A 339 13.85 -0.27 -13.97
C LEU A 339 14.03 1.04 -14.75
N LEU A 340 14.46 2.13 -14.12
CA LEU A 340 14.67 3.39 -14.81
C LEU A 340 16.00 3.42 -15.58
N ARG A 341 17.10 2.80 -15.05
CA ARG A 341 18.46 3.09 -15.50
C ARG A 341 19.14 1.97 -16.27
N GLN A 342 18.68 0.73 -16.14
CA GLN A 342 19.33 -0.42 -16.78
C GLN A 342 18.63 -0.82 -18.08
N SER A 343 19.27 -1.73 -18.82
CA SER A 343 18.70 -2.32 -20.02
C SER A 343 17.67 -3.41 -19.69
N PRO A 344 16.77 -3.76 -20.63
CA PRO A 344 15.83 -4.87 -20.45
C PRO A 344 16.48 -6.21 -20.05
N ARG A 345 17.69 -6.48 -20.54
CA ARG A 345 18.47 -7.69 -20.20
C ARG A 345 18.93 -7.68 -18.73
N GLU A 346 19.36 -6.54 -18.23
CA GLU A 346 19.78 -6.39 -16.84
C GLU A 346 18.57 -6.48 -15.91
N VAL A 347 17.43 -5.92 -16.31
CA VAL A 347 16.14 -6.08 -15.62
C VAL A 347 15.78 -7.57 -15.51
N GLU A 348 15.83 -8.34 -16.61
CA GLU A 348 15.59 -9.80 -16.58
C GLU A 348 16.55 -10.50 -15.60
N THR A 349 17.83 -10.15 -15.63
CA THR A 349 18.85 -10.72 -14.72
C THR A 349 18.48 -10.50 -13.26
N GLU A 350 18.06 -9.28 -12.90
CA GLU A 350 17.66 -8.94 -11.53
C GLU A 350 16.36 -9.64 -11.12
N VAL A 351 15.38 -9.74 -12.01
CA VAL A 351 14.13 -10.50 -11.77
C VAL A 351 14.43 -11.96 -11.48
N VAL A 352 15.30 -12.59 -12.29
CA VAL A 352 15.72 -13.99 -12.07
C VAL A 352 16.41 -14.15 -10.72
N ARG A 353 17.31 -13.22 -10.35
CA ARG A 353 17.96 -13.20 -9.05
C ARG A 353 16.95 -13.16 -7.90
N CYS A 354 15.94 -12.27 -7.98
CA CYS A 354 14.90 -12.15 -6.96
C CYS A 354 14.03 -13.41 -6.86
N ILE A 355 13.63 -14.00 -7.98
CA ILE A 355 12.86 -15.25 -8.02
C ILE A 355 13.65 -16.39 -7.36
N ARG A 356 14.92 -16.58 -7.72
CA ARG A 356 15.77 -17.62 -7.13
C ARG A 356 15.96 -17.45 -5.63
N ALA A 357 16.07 -16.19 -5.18
CA ALA A 357 16.28 -15.84 -3.78
C ALA A 357 15.04 -16.09 -2.91
N ALA A 358 13.85 -15.70 -3.38
CA ALA A 358 12.67 -15.59 -2.52
C ALA A 358 11.48 -16.46 -2.90
N ALA A 359 11.41 -16.98 -4.13
CA ALA A 359 10.28 -17.79 -4.56
C ALA A 359 10.26 -19.23 -4.04
N PRO A 360 11.39 -19.94 -3.76
CA PRO A 360 11.34 -21.29 -3.25
C PRO A 360 10.43 -21.45 -2.04
N GLY A 361 9.51 -22.44 -2.09
CA GLY A 361 8.54 -22.70 -1.02
C GLY A 361 7.32 -21.78 -1.00
N GLY A 362 7.13 -20.89 -2.00
CA GLY A 362 5.98 -19.98 -2.07
C GLY A 362 6.10 -18.74 -1.16
N GLY A 363 5.00 -18.03 -0.93
CA GLY A 363 4.97 -16.84 -0.04
C GLY A 363 5.84 -15.68 -0.53
N TYR A 364 6.07 -15.58 -1.83
CA TYR A 364 6.77 -14.46 -2.46
C TYR A 364 5.95 -13.89 -3.61
N ILE A 365 5.93 -12.57 -3.70
CA ILE A 365 5.34 -11.81 -4.80
C ILE A 365 6.46 -10.99 -5.43
N LEU A 366 6.74 -11.25 -6.72
CA LEU A 366 7.68 -10.44 -7.47
C LEU A 366 7.10 -9.04 -7.66
N GLY A 367 7.70 -8.07 -7.02
CA GLY A 367 7.32 -6.68 -7.07
C GLY A 367 8.54 -5.78 -7.19
N THR A 368 8.29 -4.51 -7.41
CA THR A 368 9.29 -3.47 -7.26
C THR A 368 9.53 -3.15 -5.78
N ALA A 369 10.68 -2.57 -5.48
CA ALA A 369 11.04 -2.14 -4.12
C ALA A 369 10.39 -0.79 -3.74
N ASP A 370 9.49 -0.28 -4.52
CA ASP A 370 8.63 0.89 -4.36
C ASP A 370 7.91 1.15 -5.70
N SER A 371 7.14 2.24 -5.78
CA SER A 371 6.49 2.71 -7.01
C SER A 371 7.48 2.89 -8.16
N THR A 372 7.06 2.50 -9.35
CA THR A 372 7.75 2.91 -10.57
C THR A 372 7.69 4.43 -10.72
N VAL A 373 8.79 5.03 -11.17
CA VAL A 373 8.92 6.49 -11.27
C VAL A 373 8.58 6.99 -12.68
N LEU A 374 8.34 8.30 -12.79
CA LEU A 374 8.17 8.96 -14.09
C LEU A 374 9.37 8.66 -14.98
N ASP A 375 9.14 8.57 -16.29
CA ASP A 375 10.15 8.25 -17.30
C ASP A 375 10.74 6.82 -17.25
N THR A 376 10.22 5.93 -16.39
CA THR A 376 10.59 4.51 -16.45
C THR A 376 10.28 3.93 -17.83
N PRO A 377 11.26 3.40 -18.58
CA PRO A 377 11.02 2.86 -19.93
C PRO A 377 10.01 1.72 -19.89
N PHE A 378 8.99 1.78 -20.73
CA PHE A 378 7.97 0.72 -20.83
C PHE A 378 8.56 -0.64 -21.17
N GLU A 379 9.62 -0.66 -22.01
CA GLU A 379 10.37 -1.86 -22.34
C GLU A 379 10.95 -2.55 -21.12
N ASN A 380 11.38 -1.79 -20.10
CA ASN A 380 11.90 -2.34 -18.85
C ASN A 380 10.77 -2.91 -17.98
N ILE A 381 9.60 -2.27 -17.94
CA ILE A 381 8.43 -2.82 -17.23
C ILE A 381 7.95 -4.10 -17.93
N HIS A 382 7.91 -4.12 -19.26
CA HIS A 382 7.60 -5.34 -20.02
C HIS A 382 8.62 -6.45 -19.75
N ALA A 383 9.93 -6.14 -19.79
CA ALA A 383 10.99 -7.10 -19.49
C ALA A 383 10.86 -7.68 -18.07
N PHE A 384 10.52 -6.85 -17.08
CA PHE A 384 10.23 -7.29 -15.71
C PHE A 384 9.07 -8.29 -15.67
N VAL A 385 7.94 -7.95 -16.28
CA VAL A 385 6.74 -8.80 -16.22
C VAL A 385 6.96 -10.10 -17.02
N GLU A 386 7.54 -10.04 -18.21
CA GLU A 386 7.82 -11.21 -19.04
C GLU A 386 8.83 -12.14 -18.39
N ALA A 387 9.90 -11.61 -17.80
CA ALA A 387 10.87 -12.40 -17.05
C ALA A 387 10.23 -13.08 -15.84
N GLY A 388 9.41 -12.34 -15.07
CA GLY A 388 8.66 -12.89 -13.95
C GLY A 388 7.76 -14.06 -14.35
N ARG A 389 7.03 -13.93 -15.45
CA ARG A 389 6.15 -14.99 -16.00
C ARG A 389 6.93 -16.19 -16.55
N ARG A 390 8.08 -15.95 -17.18
CA ARG A 390 8.92 -17.02 -17.78
C ARG A 390 9.63 -17.85 -16.71
N HIS A 391 10.22 -17.19 -15.72
CA HIS A 391 11.08 -17.81 -14.73
C HIS A 391 10.38 -18.13 -13.41
N GLY A 392 9.16 -17.63 -13.20
CA GLY A 392 8.42 -17.80 -11.94
C GLY A 392 7.49 -19.03 -11.90
N VAL A 393 7.43 -19.84 -12.95
CA VAL A 393 6.55 -21.02 -13.01
C VAL A 393 7.10 -22.13 -12.10
N TYR A 394 6.24 -22.68 -11.22
CA TYR A 394 6.61 -23.79 -10.37
C TYR A 394 6.40 -25.17 -11.06
N PRO A 395 7.30 -26.15 -10.85
CA PRO A 395 8.54 -26.06 -10.08
C PRO A 395 9.54 -25.12 -10.76
N LEU A 396 10.23 -24.31 -9.96
CA LEU A 396 11.26 -23.40 -10.48
C LEU A 396 12.37 -24.20 -11.15
N ALA A 397 12.91 -23.68 -12.26
CA ALA A 397 14.03 -24.33 -12.93
C ALA A 397 15.23 -24.45 -11.96
N ALA A 398 15.81 -25.63 -11.89
CA ALA A 398 17.10 -25.84 -11.22
C ALA A 398 18.20 -25.11 -11.98
N ASP A 399 19.23 -24.66 -11.26
CA ASP A 399 20.44 -24.06 -11.85
C ASP A 399 21.20 -25.02 -12.71
#